data_6b7d1a85138016a39da7b74871a045ad
#
_entry.id   6b7d1a85138016a39da7b74871a045ad
#
_cell.length_a   1.000
_cell.length_b   1.000
_cell.length_c   1.000
_cell.angle_alpha   90.00
_cell.angle_beta   90.00
_cell.angle_gamma   90.00
#
_symmetry.space_group_name_H-M   'P 1'
#
loop_
_entity.id
_entity.type
_entity.pdbx_description
1 polymer ?
#
loop_
_entity_poly.entity_id
_entity_poly.type
_entity_poly.pdbx_seq_one_letter_code
_entity_poly.pdbx_strand_id
1 'polypeptide(L)'
;LSRGLGDVYKRQALTANAQTTVQGSKFTDNWSIELKTGIITPVSHSAFFKNARPALGIEFTKQLTPVFGLGVQGMGYINTSNSKTAFDASDLSLLGKVNLMNLFAGYTGTPRIFEVEAVAGAGWLHYYMDGPGDVNSWSSRFGMNFNFNLGEAKAWTIGVKPALVYDMQGDHNRSRFNVNNAAFELTAGVAYHFGGSNGSHHFTLAKLYDPAEISDLNNSINNLRSQVNEKNGQINIDAQKISALQQEVNNLQNRVIPVETVVETSRIPESIITFRQGRSTVDASQLPNVERVASYMKKYANTTVVIKGYASPEGSAEVNARIAKARAEAVKTILVNKYKISPSRITAEGQGVGDMFTEPDWNRVSICSIIEDAK
;
A
#
# COMPACT_ATOMS: atom_id res chain seq x y z
N LEU A 1 30.69 38.74 -5.82
CA LEU A 1 30.26 38.12 -4.54
C LEU A 1 29.43 36.84 -4.68
N SER A 2 29.11 36.37 -5.90
CA SER A 2 28.29 35.13 -6.12
C SER A 2 29.08 33.83 -6.33
N ARG A 3 30.42 33.89 -6.40
CA ARG A 3 31.27 32.70 -6.63
C ARG A 3 31.70 31.98 -5.34
N GLY A 4 31.54 32.59 -4.16
CA GLY A 4 31.99 32.02 -2.89
C GLY A 4 30.99 31.10 -2.20
N LEU A 5 29.69 31.24 -2.45
CA LEU A 5 28.66 30.43 -1.78
C LEU A 5 28.48 29.03 -2.40
N GLY A 6 28.72 28.88 -3.71
CA GLY A 6 28.65 27.58 -4.37
C GLY A 6 29.74 26.59 -3.96
N ASP A 7 30.94 27.08 -3.64
CA ASP A 7 32.06 26.23 -3.21
C ASP A 7 31.98 25.83 -1.74
N VAL A 8 31.33 26.62 -0.90
CA VAL A 8 31.09 26.27 0.52
C VAL A 8 30.07 25.12 0.60
N TYR A 9 29.02 25.14 -0.20
CA TYR A 9 28.07 24.04 -0.27
C TYR A 9 28.65 22.76 -0.88
N LYS A 10 29.54 22.86 -1.86
CA LYS A 10 30.25 21.69 -2.41
C LYS A 10 31.24 21.07 -1.45
N ARG A 11 31.89 21.88 -0.58
CA ARG A 11 32.81 21.35 0.43
C ARG A 11 32.10 20.75 1.65
N GLN A 12 30.92 21.24 2.01
CA GLN A 12 30.08 20.60 3.04
C GLN A 12 29.44 19.28 2.57
N ALA A 13 29.19 19.11 1.28
CA ALA A 13 28.69 17.85 0.71
C ALA A 13 29.75 16.72 0.68
N LEU A 14 31.05 17.03 0.80
CA LEU A 14 32.14 16.06 0.77
C LEU A 14 32.58 15.54 2.15
N THR A 15 32.10 16.13 3.25
CA THR A 15 32.39 15.69 4.63
C THR A 15 31.18 15.25 5.43
N ALA A 16 29.99 15.41 4.90
CA ALA A 16 28.81 14.72 5.40
C ALA A 16 28.91 13.28 4.89
N ASN A 17 29.33 12.33 5.73
CA ASN A 17 28.87 10.96 5.60
C ASN A 17 27.38 11.08 5.34
N ALA A 18 26.94 10.74 4.11
CA ALA A 18 25.56 10.88 3.72
C ALA A 18 24.73 10.12 4.75
N GLN A 19 24.13 10.84 5.67
CA GLN A 19 23.16 10.25 6.58
C GLN A 19 22.07 9.71 5.67
N THR A 20 22.11 8.40 5.47
CA THR A 20 21.11 7.69 4.67
C THR A 20 19.76 7.98 5.30
N THR A 21 19.02 8.91 4.72
CA THR A 21 17.70 9.30 5.21
C THR A 21 16.77 8.14 4.95
N VAL A 22 16.24 7.56 6.01
CA VAL A 22 15.22 6.51 5.90
C VAL A 22 13.85 7.14 5.63
N GLN A 23 13.02 6.43 4.90
CA GLN A 23 11.63 6.82 4.70
C GLN A 23 10.91 6.88 6.05
N GLY A 24 10.05 7.88 6.24
CA GLY A 24 9.24 8.00 7.46
C GLY A 24 8.44 6.72 7.72
N SER A 25 8.41 6.28 8.98
CA SER A 25 7.69 5.09 9.41
C SER A 25 6.55 5.47 10.36
N LYS A 26 5.45 4.70 10.32
CA LYS A 26 4.34 4.83 11.26
C LYS A 26 4.63 4.05 12.55
N PHE A 27 3.86 4.31 13.60
CA PHE A 27 4.00 3.56 14.87
C PHE A 27 3.83 2.05 14.68
N THR A 28 2.96 1.64 13.77
CA THR A 28 2.68 0.21 13.48
C THR A 28 3.77 -0.50 12.69
N ASP A 29 4.72 0.24 12.09
CA ASP A 29 5.78 -0.34 11.26
C ASP A 29 6.95 -0.85 12.12
N ASN A 30 7.78 -1.73 11.54
CA ASN A 30 9.03 -2.21 12.12
C ASN A 30 8.89 -2.89 13.48
N TRP A 31 7.81 -3.62 13.67
CA TRP A 31 7.62 -4.53 14.79
C TRP A 31 8.07 -5.95 14.41
N SER A 32 8.54 -6.69 15.39
CA SER A 32 8.82 -8.11 15.24
C SER A 32 8.42 -8.88 16.49
N ILE A 33 8.12 -10.16 16.30
CA ILE A 33 7.92 -11.14 17.36
C ILE A 33 8.99 -12.22 17.22
N GLU A 34 9.57 -12.65 18.32
CA GLU A 34 10.58 -13.68 18.36
C GLU A 34 10.26 -14.74 19.39
N LEU A 35 10.42 -16.00 18.99
CA LEU A 35 10.43 -17.13 19.90
C LEU A 35 11.87 -17.59 20.13
N LYS A 36 12.22 -17.82 21.39
CA LYS A 36 13.57 -18.16 21.83
C LYS A 36 13.57 -19.47 22.60
N THR A 37 14.59 -20.25 22.41
CA THR A 37 14.88 -21.45 23.22
C THR A 37 16.37 -21.55 23.45
N GLY A 38 16.75 -22.12 24.57
CA GLY A 38 18.17 -22.24 24.89
C GLY A 38 18.40 -22.77 26.29
N ILE A 39 19.49 -22.32 26.87
CA ILE A 39 19.92 -22.71 28.22
C ILE A 39 20.37 -21.49 29.01
N ILE A 40 20.21 -21.57 30.33
CA ILE A 40 20.80 -20.65 31.30
C ILE A 40 21.64 -21.44 32.31
N THR A 41 22.76 -20.91 32.71
CA THR A 41 23.65 -21.57 33.70
C THR A 41 24.32 -20.53 34.58
N PRO A 42 24.54 -20.76 35.87
CA PRO A 42 25.31 -19.86 36.73
C PRO A 42 26.75 -19.69 36.23
N VAL A 43 27.28 -18.49 36.31
CA VAL A 43 28.67 -18.18 35.89
C VAL A 43 29.69 -18.67 36.91
N SER A 44 29.32 -18.68 38.19
CA SER A 44 30.23 -19.02 39.30
C SER A 44 29.63 -20.06 40.23
N HIS A 45 30.45 -20.67 41.07
CA HIS A 45 30.11 -21.62 42.13
C HIS A 45 29.44 -22.93 41.69
N SER A 46 29.44 -23.25 40.37
CA SER A 46 28.88 -24.49 39.90
C SER A 46 29.52 -24.96 38.61
N ALA A 47 29.44 -26.28 38.34
CA ALA A 47 29.87 -26.81 37.06
C ALA A 47 28.95 -26.31 35.95
N PHE A 48 29.51 -25.62 34.95
CA PHE A 48 28.79 -24.89 33.91
C PHE A 48 27.66 -25.70 33.24
N PHE A 49 27.94 -26.92 32.77
CA PHE A 49 26.93 -27.77 32.12
C PHE A 49 26.05 -28.56 33.07
N LYS A 50 26.50 -28.83 34.29
CA LYS A 50 25.76 -29.64 35.23
C LYS A 50 24.50 -28.94 35.74
N ASN A 51 24.57 -27.62 35.86
CA ASN A 51 23.48 -26.80 36.35
C ASN A 51 22.80 -25.97 35.25
N ALA A 52 23.09 -26.29 33.96
CA ALA A 52 22.40 -25.70 32.85
C ALA A 52 20.91 -26.08 32.84
N ARG A 53 20.04 -25.11 32.67
CA ARG A 53 18.57 -25.27 32.65
C ARG A 53 18.03 -24.83 31.29
N PRO A 54 17.05 -25.55 30.76
CA PRO A 54 16.35 -25.08 29.58
C PRO A 54 15.70 -23.71 29.78
N ALA A 55 15.77 -22.88 28.80
CA ALA A 55 15.13 -21.56 28.76
C ALA A 55 14.21 -21.46 27.53
N LEU A 56 13.02 -20.92 27.75
CA LEU A 56 12.06 -20.59 26.70
C LEU A 56 11.67 -19.13 26.84
N GLY A 57 11.45 -18.46 25.73
CA GLY A 57 11.07 -17.05 25.77
C GLY A 57 10.36 -16.55 24.54
N ILE A 58 9.73 -15.42 24.73
CA ILE A 58 9.09 -14.62 23.68
C ILE A 58 9.56 -13.19 23.81
N GLU A 59 9.77 -12.54 22.67
CA GLU A 59 10.17 -11.15 22.64
C GLU A 59 9.40 -10.40 21.57
N PHE A 60 8.91 -9.22 21.94
CA PHE A 60 8.34 -8.25 21.00
C PHE A 60 9.32 -7.08 20.89
N THR A 61 9.75 -6.78 19.66
CA THR A 61 10.69 -5.70 19.40
C THR A 61 10.08 -4.67 18.48
N LYS A 62 10.25 -3.39 18.82
CA LYS A 62 10.00 -2.23 17.98
C LYS A 62 11.33 -1.64 17.55
N GLN A 63 11.66 -1.71 16.26
CA GLN A 63 12.79 -0.97 15.71
C GLN A 63 12.39 0.51 15.54
N LEU A 64 13.10 1.41 16.23
CA LEU A 64 12.87 2.86 16.19
C LEU A 64 13.62 3.50 15.02
N THR A 65 14.83 3.04 14.79
CA THR A 65 15.70 3.43 13.67
C THR A 65 16.39 2.17 13.13
N PRO A 66 17.06 2.20 11.98
CA PRO A 66 17.87 1.07 11.55
C PRO A 66 18.98 0.65 12.53
N VAL A 67 19.34 1.55 13.46
CA VAL A 67 20.39 1.32 14.47
C VAL A 67 19.81 0.94 15.82
N PHE A 68 18.71 1.58 16.27
CA PHE A 68 18.17 1.44 17.61
C PHE A 68 16.81 0.75 17.63
N GLY A 69 16.65 -0.21 18.52
CA GLY A 69 15.40 -0.91 18.81
C GLY A 69 15.11 -0.99 20.30
N LEU A 70 13.84 -1.15 20.64
CA LEU A 70 13.35 -1.45 21.98
C LEU A 70 12.59 -2.76 21.95
N GLY A 71 12.81 -3.62 22.95
CA GLY A 71 12.16 -4.92 23.07
C GLY A 71 11.55 -5.12 24.46
N VAL A 72 10.48 -5.87 24.51
CA VAL A 72 9.93 -6.46 25.76
C VAL A 72 10.09 -7.96 25.62
N GLN A 73 10.78 -8.57 26.57
CA GLN A 73 11.10 -9.99 26.55
C GLN A 73 10.56 -10.66 27.82
N GLY A 74 9.86 -11.79 27.63
CA GLY A 74 9.54 -12.72 28.70
C GLY A 74 10.34 -14.00 28.56
N MET A 75 11.04 -14.43 29.59
CA MET A 75 11.78 -15.69 29.67
C MET A 75 11.26 -16.56 30.78
N GLY A 76 11.19 -17.85 30.56
CA GLY A 76 10.92 -18.86 31.56
C GLY A 76 12.07 -19.86 31.63
N TYR A 77 12.56 -20.16 32.84
CA TYR A 77 13.66 -21.09 33.10
C TYR A 77 13.11 -22.36 33.71
N ILE A 78 13.25 -23.47 33.00
CA ILE A 78 12.61 -24.73 33.30
C ILE A 78 13.47 -25.52 34.26
N ASN A 79 12.91 -25.92 35.39
CA ASN A 79 13.47 -26.95 36.26
C ASN A 79 12.36 -27.75 36.95
N THR A 80 12.55 -29.01 37.01
CA THR A 80 11.60 -29.94 37.63
C THR A 80 12.02 -30.39 39.03
N SER A 81 13.17 -29.90 39.55
CA SER A 81 13.76 -30.39 40.80
C SER A 81 13.64 -29.41 42.00
N ASN A 82 13.49 -28.10 41.76
CA ASN A 82 13.53 -27.08 42.81
C ASN A 82 12.19 -26.38 43.05
N SER A 83 11.26 -26.44 42.12
CA SER A 83 9.92 -25.89 42.32
C SER A 83 8.88 -26.94 42.00
N LYS A 84 7.66 -26.77 42.54
CA LYS A 84 6.48 -27.61 42.19
C LYS A 84 5.87 -27.16 40.84
N THR A 85 6.37 -26.09 40.27
CA THR A 85 5.96 -25.54 38.97
C THR A 85 6.91 -25.99 37.87
N ALA A 86 6.51 -25.84 36.60
CA ALA A 86 7.35 -26.15 35.46
C ALA A 86 8.53 -25.14 35.27
N PHE A 87 8.45 -23.99 35.95
CA PHE A 87 9.47 -22.95 35.91
C PHE A 87 10.09 -22.73 37.28
N ASP A 88 11.42 -22.63 37.32
CA ASP A 88 12.13 -22.21 38.53
C ASP A 88 12.15 -20.68 38.65
N ALA A 89 12.26 -20.01 37.54
CA ALA A 89 12.23 -18.57 37.50
C ALA A 89 11.63 -18.06 36.16
N SER A 90 11.12 -16.87 36.21
CA SER A 90 10.73 -16.10 35.04
C SER A 90 11.32 -14.71 35.09
N ASP A 91 11.66 -14.15 33.93
CA ASP A 91 12.21 -12.81 33.77
C ASP A 91 11.39 -12.05 32.73
N LEU A 92 10.89 -10.88 33.13
CA LEU A 92 10.24 -9.93 32.22
C LEU A 92 11.10 -8.69 32.10
N SER A 93 11.71 -8.49 30.94
CA SER A 93 12.74 -7.46 30.72
C SER A 93 12.34 -6.49 29.62
N LEU A 94 12.71 -5.23 29.85
CA LEU A 94 12.78 -4.20 28.81
C LEU A 94 14.20 -4.13 28.24
N LEU A 95 14.34 -4.21 26.95
CA LEU A 95 15.63 -4.30 26.25
C LEU A 95 15.84 -3.10 25.33
N GLY A 96 17.03 -2.52 25.42
CA GLY A 96 17.58 -1.64 24.38
C GLY A 96 18.49 -2.45 23.46
N LYS A 97 18.36 -2.25 22.17
CA LYS A 97 19.13 -2.95 21.13
C LYS A 97 19.84 -1.95 20.25
N VAL A 98 21.08 -2.24 19.90
CA VAL A 98 21.91 -1.43 19.01
C VAL A 98 22.49 -2.32 17.92
N ASN A 99 22.08 -2.12 16.67
CA ASN A 99 22.66 -2.80 15.53
C ASN A 99 24.04 -2.22 15.23
N LEU A 100 25.08 -2.97 15.59
CA LEU A 100 26.47 -2.52 15.45
C LEU A 100 26.91 -2.38 14.00
N MET A 101 26.41 -3.26 13.13
CA MET A 101 26.74 -3.20 11.71
C MET A 101 26.17 -1.92 11.07
N ASN A 102 24.95 -1.54 11.42
CA ASN A 102 24.33 -0.30 10.94
C ASN A 102 24.92 0.94 11.61
N LEU A 103 25.35 0.84 12.87
CA LEU A 103 26.00 1.93 13.58
C LEU A 103 27.35 2.31 12.95
N PHE A 104 28.20 1.31 12.62
CA PHE A 104 29.57 1.55 12.15
C PHE A 104 29.67 1.60 10.62
N ALA A 105 28.87 0.80 9.90
CA ALA A 105 28.95 0.71 8.44
C ALA A 105 27.78 1.40 7.71
N GLY A 106 26.89 2.07 8.46
CA GLY A 106 25.68 2.70 7.92
C GLY A 106 24.62 1.68 7.45
N TYR A 107 23.39 2.14 7.30
CA TYR A 107 22.28 1.32 6.78
C TYR A 107 22.21 1.40 5.25
N THR A 108 22.08 0.27 4.57
CA THR A 108 22.12 0.16 3.10
C THR A 108 20.73 0.15 2.43
N GLY A 109 19.66 0.33 3.21
CA GLY A 109 18.27 0.29 2.71
C GLY A 109 17.60 -1.07 2.85
N THR A 110 18.38 -2.13 3.09
CA THR A 110 17.92 -3.48 3.40
C THR A 110 18.77 -4.08 4.50
N PRO A 111 18.22 -4.93 5.39
CA PRO A 111 19.01 -5.65 6.38
C PRO A 111 20.05 -6.54 5.69
N ARG A 112 21.26 -6.58 6.26
CA ARG A 112 22.31 -7.48 5.80
C ARG A 112 21.93 -8.92 6.08
N ILE A 113 22.53 -9.87 5.37
CA ILE A 113 22.33 -11.31 5.62
C ILE A 113 22.73 -11.64 7.06
N PHE A 114 23.87 -11.09 7.52
CA PHE A 114 24.36 -11.24 8.88
C PHE A 114 24.47 -9.89 9.55
N GLU A 115 23.94 -9.78 10.77
CA GLU A 115 23.99 -8.58 11.59
C GLU A 115 24.31 -8.92 13.04
N VAL A 116 25.02 -8.02 13.70
CA VAL A 116 25.37 -8.12 15.12
C VAL A 116 24.71 -6.97 15.86
N GLU A 117 23.98 -7.29 16.92
CA GLU A 117 23.36 -6.32 17.80
C GLU A 117 23.94 -6.44 19.23
N ALA A 118 24.27 -5.32 19.84
CA ALA A 118 24.46 -5.25 21.27
C ALA A 118 23.11 -5.07 21.96
N VAL A 119 22.91 -5.76 23.07
CA VAL A 119 21.68 -5.73 23.85
C VAL A 119 21.98 -5.42 25.31
N ALA A 120 21.26 -4.48 25.87
CA ALA A 120 21.27 -4.21 27.30
C ALA A 120 19.83 -4.04 27.78
N GLY A 121 19.54 -4.49 29.00
CA GLY A 121 18.18 -4.39 29.54
C GLY A 121 18.13 -4.51 31.04
N ALA A 122 16.94 -4.19 31.55
CA ALA A 122 16.57 -4.39 32.96
C ALA A 122 15.20 -5.04 33.03
N GLY A 123 14.99 -5.86 34.03
CA GLY A 123 13.76 -6.62 34.14
C GLY A 123 13.38 -6.96 35.56
N TRP A 124 12.24 -7.61 35.65
CA TRP A 124 11.73 -8.19 36.89
C TRP A 124 11.94 -9.71 36.81
N LEU A 125 12.74 -10.24 37.76
CA LEU A 125 13.09 -11.63 37.93
C LEU A 125 12.28 -12.19 39.07
N HIS A 126 11.52 -13.23 38.79
CA HIS A 126 10.66 -13.93 39.75
C HIS A 126 11.13 -15.38 39.93
N TYR A 127 11.46 -15.75 41.14
CA TYR A 127 11.82 -17.14 41.52
C TYR A 127 10.64 -17.82 42.14
N TYR A 128 10.29 -18.97 41.60
CA TYR A 128 9.26 -19.90 42.16
C TYR A 128 9.91 -20.81 43.17
N MET A 129 9.52 -20.70 44.44
CA MET A 129 10.13 -21.45 45.55
C MET A 129 9.20 -22.55 46.02
N ASP A 130 9.76 -23.74 46.31
CA ASP A 130 9.03 -24.79 47.04
C ASP A 130 9.11 -24.50 48.54
N GLY A 131 8.19 -23.66 49.07
CA GLY A 131 8.22 -23.27 50.45
C GLY A 131 7.52 -21.93 50.74
N PRO A 132 7.92 -21.20 51.80
CA PRO A 132 7.12 -20.11 52.37
C PRO A 132 7.05 -18.82 51.59
N GLY A 133 7.40 -18.81 50.33
CA GLY A 133 7.14 -17.63 49.45
C GLY A 133 8.08 -17.52 48.28
N ASP A 134 7.53 -17.05 47.17
CA ASP A 134 8.27 -16.70 45.97
C ASP A 134 9.13 -15.46 46.22
N VAL A 135 10.25 -15.35 45.49
CA VAL A 135 11.21 -14.26 45.62
C VAL A 135 11.21 -13.41 44.35
N ASN A 136 11.10 -12.12 44.55
CA ASN A 136 11.22 -11.13 43.46
C ASN A 136 12.54 -10.43 43.54
N SER A 137 13.14 -10.18 42.36
CA SER A 137 14.39 -9.46 42.21
C SER A 137 14.35 -8.59 40.95
N TRP A 138 15.30 -7.68 40.84
CA TRP A 138 15.55 -6.97 39.58
C TRP A 138 16.65 -7.70 38.81
N SER A 139 16.46 -7.85 37.53
CA SER A 139 17.48 -8.35 36.62
C SER A 139 18.13 -7.22 35.82
N SER A 140 19.39 -7.41 35.45
CA SER A 140 20.05 -6.64 34.41
C SER A 140 20.66 -7.61 33.42
N ARG A 141 20.48 -7.33 32.15
CA ARG A 141 20.91 -8.18 31.04
C ARG A 141 21.86 -7.44 30.12
N PHE A 142 22.94 -8.09 29.73
CA PHE A 142 23.90 -7.62 28.72
C PHE A 142 24.20 -8.77 27.76
N GLY A 143 24.06 -8.55 26.48
CA GLY A 143 24.26 -9.61 25.51
C GLY A 143 24.55 -9.10 24.10
N MET A 144 24.75 -10.06 23.23
CA MET A 144 24.90 -9.83 21.80
C MET A 144 23.97 -10.76 21.04
N ASN A 145 23.37 -10.25 19.98
CA ASN A 145 22.59 -11.05 19.04
C ASN A 145 23.37 -11.19 17.74
N PHE A 146 23.58 -12.42 17.32
CA PHE A 146 24.15 -12.77 16.02
C PHE A 146 22.99 -13.21 15.12
N ASN A 147 22.52 -12.32 14.29
CA ASN A 147 21.28 -12.45 13.52
C ASN A 147 21.58 -12.79 12.06
N PHE A 148 20.87 -13.77 11.52
CA PHE A 148 20.87 -14.14 10.10
C PHE A 148 19.50 -13.84 9.50
N ASN A 149 19.42 -12.83 8.64
CA ASN A 149 18.21 -12.37 8.00
C ASN A 149 17.95 -13.17 6.72
N LEU A 150 16.82 -13.86 6.65
CA LEU A 150 16.50 -14.87 5.64
C LEU A 150 15.58 -14.29 4.54
N GLY A 151 15.74 -14.84 3.34
CA GLY A 151 14.94 -14.51 2.18
C GLY A 151 15.20 -13.12 1.62
N GLU A 152 14.59 -12.79 0.48
CA GLU A 152 14.71 -11.48 -0.17
C GLU A 152 13.98 -10.41 0.62
N ALA A 153 12.76 -10.70 1.11
CA ALA A 153 11.96 -9.77 1.89
C ALA A 153 12.50 -9.49 3.30
N LYS A 154 13.49 -10.26 3.78
CA LYS A 154 14.02 -10.14 5.14
C LYS A 154 12.96 -10.18 6.25
N ALA A 155 11.88 -10.93 6.00
CA ALA A 155 10.78 -11.09 6.94
C ALA A 155 11.11 -12.02 8.12
N TRP A 156 12.10 -12.89 7.96
CA TRP A 156 12.50 -13.85 8.96
C TRP A 156 13.95 -13.67 9.35
N THR A 157 14.23 -13.82 10.65
CA THR A 157 15.57 -13.81 11.22
C THR A 157 15.74 -15.02 12.12
N ILE A 158 16.86 -15.72 11.98
CA ILE A 158 17.32 -16.70 12.98
C ILE A 158 18.56 -16.15 13.64
N GLY A 159 18.72 -16.42 14.93
CA GLY A 159 19.87 -15.86 15.64
C GLY A 159 20.33 -16.69 16.81
N VAL A 160 21.60 -16.49 17.19
CA VAL A 160 22.21 -17.01 18.41
C VAL A 160 22.52 -15.84 19.33
N LYS A 161 22.12 -15.95 20.60
CA LYS A 161 22.05 -14.81 21.53
C LYS A 161 22.66 -15.16 22.89
N PRO A 162 23.97 -15.05 23.01
CA PRO A 162 24.63 -15.10 24.31
C PRO A 162 24.33 -13.84 25.12
N ALA A 163 24.05 -14.00 26.41
CA ALA A 163 23.81 -12.93 27.35
C ALA A 163 24.32 -13.27 28.76
N LEU A 164 24.66 -12.25 29.50
CA LEU A 164 24.85 -12.31 30.96
C LEU A 164 23.61 -11.68 31.61
N VAL A 165 23.01 -12.43 32.50
CA VAL A 165 21.86 -12.00 33.29
C VAL A 165 22.28 -11.91 34.75
N TYR A 166 22.20 -10.71 35.31
CA TYR A 166 22.53 -10.44 36.70
C TYR A 166 21.28 -10.39 37.53
N ASP A 167 21.25 -11.13 38.65
CA ASP A 167 20.32 -10.88 39.76
C ASP A 167 20.86 -9.73 40.61
N MET A 168 20.19 -8.59 40.54
CA MET A 168 20.66 -7.33 41.15
C MET A 168 20.42 -7.28 42.66
N GLN A 169 19.62 -8.16 43.24
CA GLN A 169 19.28 -8.20 44.67
C GLN A 169 19.80 -9.45 45.42
N GLY A 170 20.56 -10.30 44.71
CA GLY A 170 21.13 -11.53 45.27
C GLY A 170 22.08 -11.32 46.47
N ASP A 171 22.52 -10.07 46.73
CA ASP A 171 23.40 -9.69 47.83
C ASP A 171 22.65 -8.88 48.90
N HIS A 172 21.82 -9.52 49.70
CA HIS A 172 21.19 -8.89 50.86
C HIS A 172 20.52 -7.52 50.60
N ASN A 173 19.67 -7.46 49.57
CA ASN A 173 18.94 -6.25 49.15
C ASN A 173 19.78 -5.08 48.71
N ARG A 174 21.04 -5.27 48.33
CA ARG A 174 21.87 -4.24 47.70
C ARG A 174 21.94 -4.46 46.20
N SER A 175 21.41 -3.54 45.42
CA SER A 175 21.51 -3.58 43.96
C SER A 175 22.95 -3.32 43.51
N ARG A 176 23.62 -4.37 43.02
CA ARG A 176 24.98 -4.29 42.48
C ARG A 176 25.25 -5.39 41.47
N PHE A 177 26.16 -5.10 40.56
CA PHE A 177 26.68 -6.12 39.64
C PHE A 177 27.69 -7.00 40.39
N ASN A 178 27.26 -8.23 40.68
CA ASN A 178 28.09 -9.26 41.26
C ASN A 178 28.10 -10.48 40.34
N VAL A 179 29.28 -10.87 39.88
CA VAL A 179 29.43 -12.03 38.98
C VAL A 179 28.97 -13.33 39.61
N ASN A 180 28.98 -13.41 40.95
CA ASN A 180 28.49 -14.55 41.69
C ASN A 180 26.97 -14.73 41.58
N ASN A 181 26.25 -13.65 41.28
CA ASN A 181 24.82 -13.61 41.04
C ASN A 181 24.48 -13.47 39.57
N ALA A 182 25.45 -13.80 38.70
CA ALA A 182 25.28 -13.76 37.26
C ALA A 182 25.03 -15.16 36.71
N ALA A 183 24.19 -15.23 35.71
CA ALA A 183 23.96 -16.41 34.89
C ALA A 183 24.33 -16.10 33.44
N PHE A 184 24.94 -17.07 32.79
CA PHE A 184 25.16 -17.06 31.35
C PHE A 184 23.95 -17.70 30.67
N GLU A 185 23.32 -16.97 29.76
CA GLU A 185 22.21 -17.41 28.93
C GLU A 185 22.69 -17.54 27.50
N LEU A 186 22.40 -18.67 26.86
CA LEU A 186 22.63 -18.89 25.44
C LEU A 186 21.33 -19.34 24.81
N THR A 187 20.73 -18.49 23.99
CA THR A 187 19.49 -18.81 23.29
C THR A 187 19.67 -18.79 21.78
N ALA A 188 18.87 -19.60 21.10
CA ALA A 188 18.59 -19.48 19.68
C ALA A 188 17.18 -18.98 19.50
N GLY A 189 16.97 -18.08 18.54
CA GLY A 189 15.66 -17.47 18.31
C GLY A 189 15.27 -17.47 16.84
N VAL A 190 13.96 -17.48 16.62
CA VAL A 190 13.34 -17.26 15.31
C VAL A 190 12.42 -16.07 15.42
N ALA A 191 12.71 -15.00 14.67
CA ALA A 191 11.94 -13.79 14.66
C ALA A 191 11.20 -13.62 13.33
N TYR A 192 9.98 -13.10 13.42
CA TYR A 192 9.21 -12.63 12.28
C TYR A 192 9.02 -11.12 12.36
N HIS A 193 9.39 -10.42 11.30
CA HIS A 193 9.22 -8.98 11.15
C HIS A 193 7.90 -8.71 10.43
N PHE A 194 7.01 -7.95 11.07
CA PHE A 194 5.72 -7.63 10.48
C PHE A 194 5.89 -6.67 9.28
N GLY A 195 5.01 -6.82 8.29
CA GLY A 195 4.99 -5.92 7.13
C GLY A 195 4.60 -4.50 7.55
N GLY A 196 5.35 -3.53 7.06
CA GLY A 196 5.14 -2.11 7.32
C GLY A 196 4.27 -1.41 6.28
N SER A 197 3.93 -0.16 6.56
CA SER A 197 3.16 0.72 5.66
C SER A 197 3.91 1.07 4.36
N ASN A 198 5.22 0.85 4.33
CA ASN A 198 6.08 0.99 3.15
C ASN A 198 6.09 -0.26 2.24
N GLY A 199 5.30 -1.29 2.56
CA GLY A 199 5.24 -2.55 1.83
C GLY A 199 6.43 -3.48 2.04
N SER A 200 7.33 -3.20 3.00
CA SER A 200 8.47 -4.04 3.34
C SER A 200 8.46 -4.46 4.81
N HIS A 201 9.33 -5.39 5.19
CA HIS A 201 9.51 -5.87 6.57
C HIS A 201 10.65 -5.14 7.31
N HIS A 202 11.14 -4.06 6.74
CA HIS A 202 12.30 -3.30 7.24
C HIS A 202 12.21 -1.83 6.81
N PHE A 203 13.11 -1.00 7.33
CA PHE A 203 13.27 0.37 6.87
C PHE A 203 13.68 0.41 5.39
N THR A 204 13.17 1.37 4.65
CA THR A 204 13.60 1.68 3.29
C THR A 204 14.27 3.05 3.26
N LEU A 205 15.19 3.26 2.32
CA LEU A 205 15.79 4.56 2.13
C LEU A 205 14.77 5.53 1.54
N ALA A 206 14.78 6.76 2.00
CA ALA A 206 14.04 7.83 1.35
C ALA A 206 14.61 8.03 -0.06
N LYS A 207 13.73 8.07 -1.06
CA LYS A 207 14.13 8.41 -2.41
C LYS A 207 14.55 9.88 -2.40
N LEU A 208 15.85 10.13 -2.47
CA LEU A 208 16.35 11.48 -2.71
C LEU A 208 15.94 11.84 -4.13
N TYR A 209 15.09 12.86 -4.26
CA TYR A 209 14.74 13.40 -5.56
C TYR A 209 15.99 14.05 -6.18
N ASP A 210 16.32 13.66 -7.40
CA ASP A 210 17.36 14.32 -8.17
C ASP A 210 16.90 15.77 -8.46
N PRO A 211 17.69 16.79 -8.11
CA PRO A 211 17.37 18.18 -8.48
C PRO A 211 17.12 18.35 -9.98
N ALA A 212 17.77 17.55 -10.83
CA ALA A 212 17.53 17.54 -12.27
C ALA A 212 16.12 17.03 -12.60
N GLU A 213 15.68 15.92 -11.98
CA GLU A 213 14.31 15.36 -12.15
C GLU A 213 13.25 16.39 -11.71
N ILE A 214 13.48 17.10 -10.60
CA ILE A 214 12.58 18.17 -10.14
C ILE A 214 12.54 19.31 -11.13
N SER A 215 13.69 19.72 -11.70
CA SER A 215 13.78 20.75 -12.71
C SER A 215 13.01 20.35 -13.98
N ASP A 216 13.17 19.12 -14.45
CA ASP A 216 12.50 18.60 -15.64
C ASP A 216 10.99 18.48 -15.44
N LEU A 217 10.55 18.04 -14.25
CA LEU A 217 9.12 18.03 -13.89
C LEU A 217 8.54 19.44 -13.84
N ASN A 218 9.27 20.41 -13.26
CA ASN A 218 8.83 21.80 -13.24
C ASN A 218 8.76 22.42 -14.65
N ASN A 219 9.71 22.09 -15.52
CA ASN A 219 9.69 22.51 -16.93
C ASN A 219 8.48 21.89 -17.66
N SER A 220 8.18 20.62 -17.40
CA SER A 220 7.01 19.94 -17.96
C SER A 220 5.71 20.56 -17.45
N ILE A 221 5.62 20.89 -16.16
CA ILE A 221 4.45 21.60 -15.58
C ILE A 221 4.28 22.96 -16.22
N ASN A 222 5.35 23.73 -16.41
CA ASN A 222 5.28 25.06 -17.03
C ASN A 222 4.87 24.96 -18.49
N ASN A 223 5.37 23.97 -19.23
CA ASN A 223 4.98 23.71 -20.63
C ASN A 223 3.48 23.35 -20.72
N LEU A 224 3.01 22.44 -19.86
CA LEU A 224 1.59 22.07 -19.80
C LEU A 224 0.69 23.26 -19.44
N ARG A 225 1.13 24.13 -18.52
CA ARG A 225 0.40 25.37 -18.19
C ARG A 225 0.32 26.31 -19.39
N SER A 226 1.39 26.44 -20.15
CA SER A 226 1.40 27.24 -21.38
C SER A 226 0.41 26.68 -22.41
N GLN A 227 0.42 25.36 -22.63
CA GLN A 227 -0.54 24.70 -23.53
C GLN A 227 -1.99 24.86 -23.07
N VAL A 228 -2.26 24.77 -21.77
CA VAL A 228 -3.60 25.01 -21.22
C VAL A 228 -4.04 26.46 -21.48
N ASN A 229 -3.16 27.43 -21.27
CA ASN A 229 -3.46 28.83 -21.55
C ASN A 229 -3.73 29.09 -23.03
N GLU A 230 -2.94 28.49 -23.93
CA GLU A 230 -3.16 28.56 -25.37
C GLU A 230 -4.50 27.97 -25.79
N LYS A 231 -4.83 26.77 -25.25
CA LYS A 231 -6.13 26.12 -25.50
C LYS A 231 -7.29 26.93 -24.96
N ASN A 232 -7.15 27.54 -23.78
CA ASN A 232 -8.17 28.43 -23.23
C ASN A 232 -8.35 29.70 -24.11
N GLY A 233 -7.27 30.23 -24.64
CA GLY A 233 -7.32 31.30 -25.63
C GLY A 233 -8.11 30.90 -26.90
N GLN A 234 -7.83 29.70 -27.43
CA GLN A 234 -8.54 29.15 -28.58
C GLN A 234 -10.06 28.94 -28.28
N ILE A 235 -10.37 28.36 -27.08
CA ILE A 235 -11.76 28.20 -26.65
C ILE A 235 -12.50 29.54 -26.63
N ASN A 236 -11.87 30.61 -26.14
CA ASN A 236 -12.49 31.95 -26.14
C ASN A 236 -12.74 32.49 -27.56
N ILE A 237 -11.79 32.29 -28.48
CA ILE A 237 -11.97 32.65 -29.88
C ILE A 237 -13.11 31.87 -30.54
N ASP A 238 -13.14 30.57 -30.28
CA ASP A 238 -14.18 29.71 -30.83
C ASP A 238 -15.57 30.01 -30.22
N ALA A 239 -15.62 30.38 -28.94
CA ALA A 239 -16.87 30.86 -28.29
C ALA A 239 -17.39 32.15 -28.94
N GLN A 240 -16.49 33.08 -29.27
CA GLN A 240 -16.88 34.31 -29.98
C GLN A 240 -17.40 34.01 -31.40
N LYS A 241 -16.75 33.10 -32.14
CA LYS A 241 -17.21 32.64 -33.46
C LYS A 241 -18.58 31.97 -33.39
N ILE A 242 -18.78 31.10 -32.38
CA ILE A 242 -20.08 30.44 -32.13
C ILE A 242 -21.16 31.50 -31.89
N SER A 243 -20.87 32.49 -31.04
CA SER A 243 -21.83 33.59 -30.78
C SER A 243 -22.17 34.40 -32.03
N ALA A 244 -21.14 34.73 -32.86
CA ALA A 244 -21.34 35.45 -34.10
C ALA A 244 -22.16 34.64 -35.13
N LEU A 245 -21.85 33.34 -35.26
CA LEU A 245 -22.59 32.45 -36.16
C LEU A 245 -24.06 32.24 -35.66
N GLN A 246 -24.26 32.20 -34.36
CA GLN A 246 -25.60 32.13 -33.76
C GLN A 246 -26.45 33.37 -34.08
N GLN A 247 -25.82 34.55 -34.02
CA GLN A 247 -26.51 35.80 -34.44
C GLN A 247 -26.82 35.79 -35.94
N GLU A 248 -25.93 35.30 -36.79
CA GLU A 248 -26.14 35.19 -38.21
C GLU A 248 -27.27 34.20 -38.55
N VAL A 249 -27.30 33.03 -37.86
CA VAL A 249 -28.40 32.06 -37.97
C VAL A 249 -29.73 32.69 -37.57
N ASN A 250 -29.78 33.41 -36.44
CA ASN A 250 -30.99 34.11 -36.02
C ASN A 250 -31.41 35.16 -37.04
N ASN A 251 -30.48 35.91 -37.62
CA ASN A 251 -30.77 36.91 -38.67
C ASN A 251 -31.30 36.26 -39.96
N LEU A 252 -30.75 35.13 -40.34
CA LEU A 252 -31.21 34.34 -41.52
C LEU A 252 -32.60 33.72 -41.27
N GLN A 253 -32.84 33.23 -40.05
CA GLN A 253 -34.18 32.70 -39.66
C GLN A 253 -35.27 33.77 -39.64
N ASN A 254 -34.91 35.00 -39.30
CA ASN A 254 -35.86 36.13 -39.27
C ASN A 254 -36.09 36.76 -40.68
N ARG A 255 -35.30 36.37 -41.69
CA ARG A 255 -35.63 36.71 -43.06
C ARG A 255 -36.79 35.87 -43.50
N VAL A 256 -37.96 36.50 -43.62
CA VAL A 256 -39.19 35.88 -44.15
C VAL A 256 -38.92 35.41 -45.57
N ILE A 257 -38.64 34.14 -45.75
CA ILE A 257 -38.65 33.46 -47.03
C ILE A 257 -40.02 32.78 -47.16
N PRO A 258 -40.77 32.88 -48.28
CA PRO A 258 -42.00 32.18 -48.45
C PRO A 258 -41.72 30.66 -48.31
N VAL A 259 -42.53 30.00 -47.48
CA VAL A 259 -42.36 28.62 -47.09
C VAL A 259 -42.67 27.73 -48.30
N GLU A 260 -41.61 27.23 -48.94
CA GLU A 260 -41.66 25.90 -49.58
C GLU A 260 -41.40 24.87 -48.46
N THR A 261 -42.31 23.96 -48.29
CA THR A 261 -42.27 22.88 -47.28
C THR A 261 -40.99 22.05 -47.49
N VAL A 262 -39.95 22.38 -46.77
CA VAL A 262 -38.79 21.51 -46.61
C VAL A 262 -39.15 20.47 -45.53
N VAL A 263 -39.21 19.21 -45.97
CA VAL A 263 -39.30 18.05 -45.07
C VAL A 263 -38.09 18.04 -44.16
N GLU A 264 -38.31 18.35 -42.87
CA GLU A 264 -37.30 18.22 -41.82
C GLU A 264 -36.88 16.76 -41.69
N THR A 265 -35.73 16.40 -42.26
CA THR A 265 -35.04 15.18 -41.86
C THR A 265 -34.44 15.40 -40.49
N SER A 266 -35.21 15.11 -39.44
CA SER A 266 -34.74 15.18 -38.08
C SER A 266 -33.60 14.16 -37.93
N ARG A 267 -32.36 14.66 -37.81
CA ARG A 267 -31.21 13.84 -37.42
C ARG A 267 -31.46 13.34 -36.01
N ILE A 268 -31.76 12.07 -35.88
CA ILE A 268 -32.03 11.40 -34.61
C ILE A 268 -30.69 11.25 -33.88
N PRO A 269 -30.50 11.88 -32.73
CA PRO A 269 -29.23 11.80 -32.01
C PRO A 269 -29.01 10.37 -31.49
N GLU A 270 -27.86 9.79 -31.78
CA GLU A 270 -27.40 8.58 -31.14
C GLU A 270 -27.31 8.76 -29.62
N SER A 271 -27.66 7.73 -28.86
CA SER A 271 -27.55 7.70 -27.41
C SER A 271 -26.49 6.71 -26.99
N ILE A 272 -25.52 7.18 -26.22
CA ILE A 272 -24.37 6.40 -25.75
C ILE A 272 -24.58 6.07 -24.28
N ILE A 273 -24.46 4.78 -23.94
CA ILE A 273 -24.54 4.24 -22.59
C ILE A 273 -23.16 3.64 -22.24
N THR A 274 -22.50 4.16 -21.23
CA THR A 274 -21.17 3.74 -20.79
C THR A 274 -21.26 2.63 -19.73
N PHE A 275 -20.21 1.78 -19.66
CA PHE A 275 -20.11 0.68 -18.71
C PHE A 275 -18.78 0.69 -17.97
N ARG A 276 -18.79 0.23 -16.73
CA ARG A 276 -17.56 0.00 -15.97
C ARG A 276 -16.79 -1.20 -16.54
N GLN A 277 -15.50 -1.24 -16.27
CA GLN A 277 -14.63 -2.35 -16.67
C GLN A 277 -15.19 -3.70 -16.16
N GLY A 278 -15.21 -4.69 -17.05
CA GLY A 278 -15.70 -6.04 -16.75
C GLY A 278 -17.20 -6.13 -16.41
N ARG A 279 -17.98 -5.02 -16.56
CA ARG A 279 -19.41 -4.99 -16.27
C ARG A 279 -20.22 -4.85 -17.55
N SER A 280 -21.40 -5.50 -17.54
CA SER A 280 -22.44 -5.36 -18.56
C SER A 280 -23.77 -4.84 -18.00
N THR A 281 -23.80 -4.51 -16.70
CA THR A 281 -24.98 -3.88 -16.08
C THR A 281 -24.96 -2.37 -16.30
N VAL A 282 -26.10 -1.80 -16.67
CA VAL A 282 -26.25 -0.33 -16.82
C VAL A 282 -26.32 0.32 -15.46
N ASP A 283 -25.38 1.24 -15.19
CA ASP A 283 -25.39 2.01 -13.94
C ASP A 283 -26.59 2.98 -13.87
N ALA A 284 -27.03 3.29 -12.66
CA ALA A 284 -28.15 4.21 -12.45
C ALA A 284 -27.94 5.59 -13.09
N SER A 285 -26.67 6.07 -13.12
CA SER A 285 -26.28 7.32 -13.79
C SER A 285 -26.47 7.32 -15.31
N GLN A 286 -26.55 6.13 -15.94
CA GLN A 286 -26.75 5.97 -17.38
C GLN A 286 -28.22 5.76 -17.78
N LEU A 287 -29.09 5.56 -16.80
CA LEU A 287 -30.53 5.37 -17.07
C LEU A 287 -31.17 6.55 -17.82
N PRO A 288 -30.81 7.83 -17.59
CA PRO A 288 -31.34 8.94 -18.37
C PRO A 288 -31.05 8.82 -19.88
N ASN A 289 -29.91 8.26 -20.26
CA ASN A 289 -29.59 8.02 -21.68
C ASN A 289 -30.49 6.94 -22.29
N VAL A 290 -30.82 5.89 -21.55
CA VAL A 290 -31.77 4.84 -21.98
C VAL A 290 -33.18 5.41 -22.01
N GLU A 291 -33.56 6.24 -21.05
CA GLU A 291 -34.88 6.88 -21.00
C GLU A 291 -35.10 7.80 -22.20
N ARG A 292 -34.10 8.54 -22.64
CA ARG A 292 -34.17 9.40 -23.83
C ARG A 292 -34.51 8.58 -25.08
N VAL A 293 -33.91 7.41 -25.28
CA VAL A 293 -34.24 6.48 -26.36
C VAL A 293 -35.67 6.02 -26.23
N ALA A 294 -36.08 5.56 -25.05
CA ALA A 294 -37.44 5.09 -24.78
C ALA A 294 -38.49 6.14 -25.03
N SER A 295 -38.25 7.39 -24.59
CA SER A 295 -39.15 8.52 -24.78
C SER A 295 -39.33 8.87 -26.25
N TYR A 296 -38.25 8.84 -27.04
CA TYR A 296 -38.33 9.04 -28.47
C TYR A 296 -39.16 7.95 -29.16
N MET A 297 -38.86 6.67 -28.85
CA MET A 297 -39.55 5.53 -29.41
C MET A 297 -41.06 5.49 -29.04
N LYS A 298 -41.41 6.02 -27.86
CA LYS A 298 -42.83 6.18 -27.44
C LYS A 298 -43.53 7.27 -28.23
N LYS A 299 -42.86 8.39 -28.48
CA LYS A 299 -43.39 9.52 -29.25
C LYS A 299 -43.57 9.16 -30.73
N TYR A 300 -42.68 8.36 -31.28
CA TYR A 300 -42.66 7.96 -32.70
C TYR A 300 -42.84 6.43 -32.82
N ALA A 301 -44.09 5.99 -33.08
CA ALA A 301 -44.46 4.60 -33.02
C ALA A 301 -43.77 3.73 -34.11
N ASN A 302 -43.40 4.34 -35.24
CA ASN A 302 -42.81 3.63 -36.41
C ASN A 302 -41.28 3.61 -36.39
N THR A 303 -40.65 3.94 -35.24
CA THR A 303 -39.20 3.88 -35.13
C THR A 303 -38.73 2.55 -34.56
N THR A 304 -37.55 2.09 -35.03
CA THR A 304 -36.81 0.96 -34.51
C THR A 304 -35.49 1.45 -33.91
N VAL A 305 -34.87 0.69 -33.03
CA VAL A 305 -33.55 1.01 -32.45
C VAL A 305 -32.60 -0.16 -32.65
N VAL A 306 -31.40 0.13 -33.14
CA VAL A 306 -30.27 -0.81 -33.19
C VAL A 306 -29.31 -0.41 -32.06
N ILE A 307 -29.06 -1.37 -31.17
CA ILE A 307 -28.15 -1.23 -30.03
C ILE A 307 -26.89 -2.01 -30.33
N LYS A 308 -25.80 -1.31 -30.56
CA LYS A 308 -24.48 -1.90 -30.79
C LYS A 308 -23.65 -1.80 -29.52
N GLY A 309 -23.30 -2.95 -28.93
CA GLY A 309 -22.47 -3.01 -27.73
C GLY A 309 -20.99 -3.23 -28.09
N TYR A 310 -20.10 -2.58 -27.34
CA TYR A 310 -18.67 -2.63 -27.57
C TYR A 310 -17.91 -2.90 -26.27
N ALA A 311 -16.71 -3.43 -26.40
CA ALA A 311 -15.76 -3.66 -25.30
C ALA A 311 -14.47 -2.86 -25.55
N SER A 312 -13.73 -2.57 -24.49
CA SER A 312 -12.36 -2.09 -24.56
C SER A 312 -11.40 -3.24 -24.95
N PRO A 313 -10.20 -2.95 -25.46
CA PRO A 313 -9.30 -3.98 -26.03
C PRO A 313 -8.67 -4.92 -25.00
N GLU A 314 -8.94 -4.75 -23.70
CA GLU A 314 -8.42 -5.61 -22.66
C GLU A 314 -9.08 -7.00 -22.70
N GLY A 315 -8.27 -8.04 -22.65
CA GLY A 315 -8.74 -9.42 -22.64
C GLY A 315 -8.78 -10.07 -24.03
N SER A 316 -9.24 -11.34 -24.08
CA SER A 316 -9.31 -12.07 -25.35
C SER A 316 -10.47 -11.59 -26.21
N ALA A 317 -10.35 -11.77 -27.54
CA ALA A 317 -11.40 -11.43 -28.49
C ALA A 317 -12.74 -12.12 -28.17
N GLU A 318 -12.70 -13.36 -27.69
CA GLU A 318 -13.88 -14.13 -27.30
C GLU A 318 -14.58 -13.52 -26.07
N VAL A 319 -13.80 -13.10 -25.05
CA VAL A 319 -14.32 -12.44 -23.85
C VAL A 319 -14.94 -11.10 -24.24
N ASN A 320 -14.27 -10.33 -25.08
CA ASN A 320 -14.75 -9.03 -25.53
C ASN A 320 -16.04 -9.12 -26.35
N ALA A 321 -16.14 -10.10 -27.24
CA ALA A 321 -17.37 -10.37 -28.01
C ALA A 321 -18.54 -10.69 -27.06
N ARG A 322 -18.31 -11.53 -26.04
CA ARG A 322 -19.33 -11.89 -25.06
C ARG A 322 -19.77 -10.69 -24.21
N ILE A 323 -18.83 -9.86 -23.75
CA ILE A 323 -19.12 -8.65 -22.97
C ILE A 323 -19.87 -7.62 -23.82
N ALA A 324 -19.45 -7.41 -25.06
CA ALA A 324 -20.09 -6.50 -26.00
C ALA A 324 -21.56 -6.89 -26.23
N LYS A 325 -21.83 -8.16 -26.48
CA LYS A 325 -23.19 -8.69 -26.64
C LYS A 325 -24.02 -8.52 -25.37
N ALA A 326 -23.44 -8.84 -24.19
CA ALA A 326 -24.13 -8.71 -22.91
C ALA A 326 -24.48 -7.24 -22.59
N ARG A 327 -23.66 -6.28 -23.00
CA ARG A 327 -23.95 -4.83 -22.85
C ARG A 327 -25.13 -4.39 -23.69
N ALA A 328 -25.17 -4.78 -24.96
CA ALA A 328 -26.30 -4.47 -25.84
C ALA A 328 -27.62 -5.09 -25.32
N GLU A 329 -27.57 -6.35 -24.89
CA GLU A 329 -28.73 -7.03 -24.31
C GLU A 329 -29.20 -6.42 -22.99
N ALA A 330 -28.29 -5.90 -22.16
CA ALA A 330 -28.67 -5.22 -20.92
C ALA A 330 -29.47 -3.95 -21.18
N VAL A 331 -29.09 -3.15 -22.18
CA VAL A 331 -29.85 -1.96 -22.58
C VAL A 331 -31.21 -2.35 -23.17
N LYS A 332 -31.28 -3.37 -24.05
CA LYS A 332 -32.52 -3.91 -24.57
C LYS A 332 -33.46 -4.37 -23.46
N THR A 333 -32.93 -5.10 -22.49
CA THR A 333 -33.72 -5.60 -21.35
C THR A 333 -34.37 -4.44 -20.57
N ILE A 334 -33.65 -3.31 -20.38
CA ILE A 334 -34.20 -2.13 -19.70
C ILE A 334 -35.30 -1.47 -20.57
N LEU A 335 -35.07 -1.31 -21.87
CA LEU A 335 -36.07 -0.75 -22.78
C LEU A 335 -37.37 -1.58 -22.80
N VAL A 336 -37.23 -2.90 -22.79
CA VAL A 336 -38.41 -3.81 -22.78
C VAL A 336 -39.06 -3.83 -21.41
N ASN A 337 -38.30 -4.12 -20.35
CA ASN A 337 -38.87 -4.42 -19.02
C ASN A 337 -39.33 -3.18 -18.28
N LYS A 338 -38.49 -2.14 -18.28
CA LYS A 338 -38.77 -0.89 -17.54
C LYS A 338 -39.62 0.08 -18.36
N TYR A 339 -39.26 0.28 -19.64
CA TYR A 339 -39.93 1.30 -20.46
C TYR A 339 -41.01 0.75 -21.36
N LYS A 340 -41.23 -0.59 -21.41
CA LYS A 340 -42.30 -1.29 -22.12
C LYS A 340 -42.28 -1.07 -23.66
N ILE A 341 -41.07 -0.92 -24.21
CA ILE A 341 -40.89 -0.89 -25.67
C ILE A 341 -40.97 -2.35 -26.22
N SER A 342 -41.70 -2.54 -27.35
CA SER A 342 -41.85 -3.85 -27.95
C SER A 342 -40.48 -4.45 -28.36
N PRO A 343 -40.21 -5.73 -28.03
CA PRO A 343 -38.95 -6.39 -28.41
C PRO A 343 -38.72 -6.43 -29.94
N SER A 344 -39.79 -6.45 -30.74
CA SER A 344 -39.71 -6.44 -32.21
C SER A 344 -39.15 -5.13 -32.79
N ARG A 345 -39.14 -4.06 -31.99
CA ARG A 345 -38.61 -2.75 -32.37
C ARG A 345 -37.16 -2.54 -31.95
N ILE A 346 -36.51 -3.57 -31.34
CA ILE A 346 -35.19 -3.43 -30.74
C ILE A 346 -34.28 -4.55 -31.25
N THR A 347 -33.23 -4.19 -31.95
CA THR A 347 -32.15 -5.09 -32.34
C THR A 347 -30.95 -4.85 -31.41
N ALA A 348 -30.35 -5.90 -30.83
CA ALA A 348 -29.16 -5.81 -29.98
C ALA A 348 -28.04 -6.67 -30.53
N GLU A 349 -26.90 -6.06 -30.77
CA GLU A 349 -25.74 -6.68 -31.40
C GLU A 349 -24.46 -6.39 -30.59
N GLY A 350 -23.62 -7.42 -30.44
CA GLY A 350 -22.26 -7.24 -29.89
C GLY A 350 -21.26 -7.10 -31.04
N GLN A 351 -20.52 -6.00 -31.05
CA GLN A 351 -19.55 -5.68 -32.11
C GLN A 351 -18.11 -6.03 -31.70
N GLY A 352 -17.91 -6.61 -30.49
CA GLY A 352 -16.56 -6.90 -29.99
C GLY A 352 -15.83 -5.66 -29.47
N VAL A 353 -14.56 -5.51 -29.82
CA VAL A 353 -13.75 -4.36 -29.43
C VAL A 353 -14.15 -3.12 -30.24
N GLY A 354 -14.38 -2.00 -29.54
CA GLY A 354 -14.69 -0.72 -30.18
C GLY A 354 -13.42 0.09 -30.48
N ASP A 355 -13.51 0.93 -31.49
CA ASP A 355 -12.47 1.86 -31.95
C ASP A 355 -12.97 3.30 -32.18
N MET A 356 -14.19 3.60 -31.68
CA MET A 356 -14.84 4.89 -31.91
C MET A 356 -14.19 6.04 -31.14
N PHE A 357 -13.52 5.74 -30.03
CA PHE A 357 -12.90 6.74 -29.15
C PHE A 357 -11.41 6.51 -29.07
N THR A 358 -10.65 7.62 -28.97
CA THR A 358 -9.19 7.60 -28.87
C THR A 358 -8.69 6.92 -27.57
N GLU A 359 -9.43 7.07 -26.47
CA GLU A 359 -9.13 6.38 -25.24
C GLU A 359 -9.77 4.99 -25.25
N PRO A 360 -8.98 3.90 -25.14
CA PRO A 360 -9.48 2.53 -25.18
C PRO A 360 -10.62 2.27 -24.18
N ASP A 361 -10.52 2.87 -23.01
CA ASP A 361 -11.49 2.75 -21.91
C ASP A 361 -12.88 3.30 -22.25
N TRP A 362 -12.93 4.28 -23.12
CA TRP A 362 -14.19 4.89 -23.54
C TRP A 362 -15.00 4.02 -24.51
N ASN A 363 -14.38 2.98 -25.07
CA ASN A 363 -15.05 2.03 -25.92
C ASN A 363 -15.91 0.99 -25.13
N ARG A 364 -16.01 1.13 -23.81
CA ARG A 364 -16.93 0.35 -22.98
C ARG A 364 -18.35 0.91 -23.04
N VAL A 365 -19.00 0.79 -24.20
CA VAL A 365 -20.29 1.46 -24.48
C VAL A 365 -21.29 0.56 -25.17
N SER A 366 -22.56 0.98 -25.11
CA SER A 366 -23.60 0.60 -26.06
C SER A 366 -24.12 1.86 -26.74
N ILE A 367 -24.11 1.87 -28.06
CA ILE A 367 -24.63 2.95 -28.90
C ILE A 367 -26.01 2.56 -29.39
N CYS A 368 -27.00 3.41 -29.11
CA CYS A 368 -28.38 3.25 -29.56
C CYS A 368 -28.63 4.19 -30.73
N SER A 369 -28.75 3.63 -31.93
CA SER A 369 -29.08 4.36 -33.15
C SER A 369 -30.56 4.10 -33.47
N ILE A 370 -31.36 5.15 -33.49
CA ILE A 370 -32.79 5.04 -33.87
C ILE A 370 -32.91 5.16 -35.37
N ILE A 371 -33.73 4.29 -35.95
CA ILE A 371 -34.02 4.22 -37.38
C ILE A 371 -35.52 4.55 -37.55
N GLU A 372 -35.82 5.51 -38.40
CA GLU A 372 -37.18 5.74 -38.87
C GLU A 372 -37.42 4.89 -40.12
N ASP A 373 -38.42 4.04 -40.09
CA ASP A 373 -38.85 3.37 -41.32
C ASP A 373 -39.43 4.41 -42.27
N ALA A 374 -38.75 4.62 -43.41
CA ALA A 374 -39.26 5.45 -44.48
C ALA A 374 -40.64 4.94 -44.91
N LYS A 375 -41.62 5.81 -44.81
CA LYS A 375 -42.97 5.55 -45.37
C LYS A 375 -42.90 5.52 -46.90
#